data_b21f139e74cf478ddba5755508108f38
#
_entry.id   b21f139e74cf478ddba5755508108f38
#
_cell.length_a   1.000
_cell.length_b   1.000
_cell.length_c   1.000
_cell.angle_alpha   90.00
_cell.angle_beta   90.00
_cell.angle_gamma   90.00
#
_symmetry.space_group_name_H-M   'P 1'
#
loop_
_entity.id
_entity.type
_entity.pdbx_description
1 polymer ?
#
loop_
_entity_poly.entity_id
_entity_poly.type
_entity_poly.pdbx_seq_one_letter_code
_entity_poly.pdbx_strand_id
1 'polypeptide(L)'
;MVGRKVRVGFASVGAMAELDQVATWANCGAMSLTGRVDGPPLVRPAGLVVAAASSAADLAAMTKRLGHEVAVDGPSLLAERAAFAGLHRRGSVSVGGAARFERCGDGWVVLNLPRPEDVAALPALVEAAVDPDDWETLRREVRRRSA
;
A
#
# COMPACT_ATOMS: atom_id res chain seq x y z
N MET A 1 28.77 -46.41 -1.30
CA MET A 1 28.83 -45.07 -1.91
C MET A 1 27.46 -44.78 -2.49
N VAL A 2 26.58 -44.09 -1.73
CA VAL A 2 25.16 -43.89 -2.07
C VAL A 2 25.03 -42.48 -2.69
N GLY A 3 24.74 -42.45 -3.98
CA GLY A 3 24.58 -41.22 -4.72
C GLY A 3 23.32 -40.48 -4.30
N ARG A 4 23.47 -39.28 -3.72
CA ARG A 4 22.43 -38.37 -3.35
C ARG A 4 21.89 -37.69 -4.63
N LYS A 5 20.71 -38.13 -5.12
CA LYS A 5 20.00 -37.44 -6.19
C LYS A 5 19.53 -36.08 -5.69
N VAL A 6 20.15 -35.01 -6.17
CA VAL A 6 19.62 -33.65 -6.02
C VAL A 6 18.41 -33.53 -6.92
N ARG A 7 17.20 -33.44 -6.35
CA ARG A 7 15.99 -33.02 -7.08
C ARG A 7 16.06 -31.52 -7.28
N VAL A 8 16.38 -31.06 -8.47
CA VAL A 8 16.11 -29.68 -8.89
C VAL A 8 14.60 -29.61 -9.15
N GLY A 9 13.86 -29.04 -8.21
CA GLY A 9 12.45 -28.77 -8.40
C GLY A 9 12.31 -27.58 -9.36
N PHE A 10 11.72 -27.83 -10.55
CA PHE A 10 11.27 -26.75 -11.39
C PHE A 10 10.12 -26.04 -10.68
N ALA A 11 10.30 -24.75 -10.41
CA ALA A 11 9.20 -23.91 -9.96
C ALA A 11 8.07 -23.95 -10.99
N SER A 12 6.82 -24.13 -10.54
CA SER A 12 5.67 -24.14 -11.43
C SER A 12 5.55 -22.75 -12.11
N VAL A 13 4.95 -22.73 -13.31
CA VAL A 13 4.73 -21.47 -14.07
C VAL A 13 4.04 -20.41 -13.21
N GLY A 14 3.15 -20.81 -12.30
CA GLY A 14 2.51 -19.91 -11.33
C GLY A 14 3.50 -19.27 -10.34
N ALA A 15 4.48 -20.03 -9.83
CA ALA A 15 5.47 -19.50 -8.90
C ALA A 15 6.46 -18.54 -9.58
N MET A 16 6.77 -18.75 -10.85
CA MET A 16 7.59 -17.80 -11.62
C MET A 16 6.85 -16.49 -11.91
N ALA A 17 5.55 -16.56 -12.23
CA ALA A 17 4.71 -15.37 -12.39
C ALA A 17 4.58 -14.57 -11.09
N GLU A 18 4.51 -15.25 -9.93
CA GLU A 18 4.45 -14.62 -8.62
C GLU A 18 5.77 -13.92 -8.24
N LEU A 19 6.91 -14.56 -8.53
CA LEU A 19 8.24 -13.97 -8.34
C LEU A 19 8.45 -12.74 -9.23
N ASP A 20 7.97 -12.76 -10.47
CA ASP A 20 8.04 -11.64 -11.39
C ASP A 20 7.18 -10.45 -10.90
N GLN A 21 6.03 -10.74 -10.30
CA GLN A 21 5.18 -9.75 -9.66
C GLN A 21 5.83 -9.11 -8.44
N VAL A 22 6.50 -9.90 -7.61
CA VAL A 22 7.25 -9.38 -6.43
C VAL A 22 8.40 -8.48 -6.90
N ALA A 23 9.14 -8.89 -7.92
CA ALA A 23 10.22 -8.09 -8.48
C ALA A 23 9.70 -6.77 -9.06
N THR A 24 8.59 -6.80 -9.79
CA THR A 24 7.98 -5.59 -10.34
C THR A 24 7.48 -4.65 -9.22
N TRP A 25 6.88 -5.20 -8.16
CA TRP A 25 6.48 -4.43 -6.97
C TRP A 25 7.67 -3.80 -6.25
N ALA A 26 8.80 -4.51 -6.17
CA ALA A 26 10.04 -3.98 -5.60
C ALA A 26 10.63 -2.85 -6.47
N ASN A 27 10.70 -3.09 -7.78
CA ASN A 27 11.33 -2.17 -8.73
C ASN A 27 10.56 -0.84 -8.88
N CYS A 28 9.23 -0.84 -8.73
CA CYS A 28 8.44 0.38 -8.77
C CYS A 28 8.51 1.23 -7.49
N GLY A 29 9.28 0.81 -6.48
CA GLY A 29 9.45 1.53 -5.22
C GLY A 29 8.30 1.36 -4.20
N ALA A 30 7.22 0.67 -4.55
CA ALA A 30 6.05 0.51 -3.69
C ALA A 30 6.34 -0.25 -2.39
N MET A 31 7.38 -1.08 -2.34
CA MET A 31 7.84 -1.73 -1.11
C MET A 31 8.29 -0.76 -0.02
N SER A 32 8.75 0.44 -0.39
CA SER A 32 9.11 1.47 0.58
C SER A 32 7.91 2.08 1.28
N LEU A 33 6.70 1.92 0.70
CA LEU A 33 5.46 2.55 1.14
C LEU A 33 4.53 1.60 1.90
N THR A 34 4.77 0.28 1.83
CA THR A 34 3.87 -0.74 2.36
C THR A 34 4.54 -1.60 3.41
N GLY A 35 3.83 -1.89 4.50
CA GLY A 35 4.33 -2.73 5.59
C GLY A 35 4.60 -1.97 6.89
N ARG A 36 5.09 -2.71 7.87
CA ARG A 36 5.44 -2.17 9.20
C ARG A 36 6.72 -1.35 9.11
N VAL A 37 6.86 -0.36 9.99
CA VAL A 37 8.07 0.50 10.07
C VAL A 37 9.32 -0.37 10.26
N ASP A 38 9.28 -1.24 11.26
CA ASP A 38 10.40 -2.08 11.69
C ASP A 38 10.28 -3.54 11.19
N GLY A 39 9.51 -3.76 10.12
CA GLY A 39 9.25 -5.08 9.58
C GLY A 39 9.52 -5.19 8.09
N PRO A 40 9.32 -6.39 7.52
CA PRO A 40 9.43 -6.57 6.09
C PRO A 40 8.36 -5.74 5.35
N PRO A 41 8.64 -5.30 4.12
CA PRO A 41 7.64 -4.68 3.28
C PRO A 41 6.51 -5.67 2.99
N LEU A 42 5.29 -5.15 2.81
CA LEU A 42 4.17 -5.96 2.32
C LEU A 42 4.21 -5.96 0.79
N VAL A 43 4.20 -7.15 0.24
CA VAL A 43 3.98 -7.36 -1.19
C VAL A 43 2.48 -7.49 -1.41
N ARG A 44 1.95 -6.73 -2.36
CA ARG A 44 0.55 -6.82 -2.76
C ARG A 44 0.42 -7.54 -4.10
N PRO A 45 -0.73 -8.17 -4.37
CA PRO A 45 -0.98 -8.78 -5.67
C PRO A 45 -0.72 -7.79 -6.81
N ALA A 46 -0.13 -8.27 -7.88
CA ALA A 46 0.35 -7.48 -9.01
C ALA A 46 -0.72 -6.70 -9.77
N GLY A 47 -2.00 -6.89 -9.50
CA GLY A 47 -3.08 -6.24 -10.23
C GLY A 47 -2.90 -4.73 -10.35
N LEU A 48 -2.45 -4.06 -9.29
CA LEU A 48 -2.21 -2.61 -9.32
C LEU A 48 -1.06 -2.23 -10.25
N VAL A 49 0.04 -2.97 -10.20
CA VAL A 49 1.23 -2.71 -11.04
C VAL A 49 0.93 -3.01 -12.50
N VAL A 50 0.23 -4.12 -12.76
CA VAL A 50 -0.21 -4.48 -14.11
C VAL A 50 -1.16 -3.43 -14.68
N ALA A 51 -2.14 -2.96 -13.89
CA ALA A 51 -3.05 -1.92 -14.31
C ALA A 51 -2.33 -0.59 -14.63
N ALA A 52 -1.36 -0.19 -13.80
CA ALA A 52 -0.55 0.99 -14.05
C ALA A 52 0.28 0.86 -15.35
N ALA A 53 0.91 -0.28 -15.57
CA ALA A 53 1.65 -0.56 -16.81
C ALA A 53 0.74 -0.54 -18.04
N SER A 54 -0.44 -1.18 -17.96
CA SER A 54 -1.42 -1.19 -19.05
C SER A 54 -1.91 0.21 -19.39
N SER A 55 -2.29 1.00 -18.38
CA SER A 55 -2.75 2.38 -18.57
C SER A 55 -1.67 3.26 -19.20
N ALA A 56 -0.40 3.08 -18.83
CA ALA A 56 0.72 3.79 -19.43
C ALA A 56 0.92 3.39 -20.91
N ALA A 57 0.80 2.12 -21.23
CA ALA A 57 0.88 1.64 -22.61
C ALA A 57 -0.27 2.18 -23.47
N ASP A 58 -1.49 2.20 -22.94
CA ASP A 58 -2.66 2.78 -23.60
C ASP A 58 -2.47 4.28 -23.88
N LEU A 59 -1.96 5.03 -22.89
CA LEU A 59 -1.62 6.44 -23.04
C LEU A 59 -0.62 6.65 -24.17
N ALA A 60 0.48 5.88 -24.20
CA ALA A 60 1.49 5.96 -25.25
C ALA A 60 0.90 5.66 -26.65
N ALA A 61 0.06 4.62 -26.75
CA ALA A 61 -0.60 4.26 -28.00
C ALA A 61 -1.59 5.32 -28.48
N MET A 62 -2.34 5.94 -27.57
CA MET A 62 -3.29 7.00 -27.91
C MET A 62 -2.58 8.28 -28.34
N THR A 63 -1.57 8.72 -27.59
CA THR A 63 -0.80 9.94 -27.89
C THR A 63 0.00 9.82 -29.19
N LYS A 64 0.54 8.62 -29.47
CA LYS A 64 1.21 8.33 -30.75
C LYS A 64 0.28 8.55 -31.96
N ARG A 65 -0.99 8.17 -31.86
CA ARG A 65 -1.99 8.44 -32.91
C ARG A 65 -2.26 9.92 -33.11
N LEU A 66 -2.03 10.75 -32.10
CA LEU A 66 -2.14 12.20 -32.14
C LEU A 66 -0.85 12.89 -32.62
N GLY A 67 0.16 12.11 -33.04
CA GLY A 67 1.40 12.61 -33.63
C GLY A 67 2.57 12.79 -32.63
N HIS A 68 2.36 12.57 -31.35
CA HIS A 68 3.43 12.66 -30.35
C HIS A 68 3.24 11.59 -29.26
N GLU A 69 4.17 10.64 -29.18
CA GLU A 69 4.11 9.57 -28.19
C GLU A 69 4.53 10.09 -26.79
N VAL A 70 3.64 9.95 -25.80
CA VAL A 70 3.95 10.20 -24.38
C VAL A 70 4.15 8.84 -23.71
N ALA A 71 5.41 8.46 -23.52
CA ALA A 71 5.80 7.25 -22.81
C ALA A 71 6.12 7.57 -21.34
N VAL A 72 5.48 6.83 -20.44
CA VAL A 72 5.73 6.93 -18.99
C VAL A 72 5.92 5.52 -18.40
N ASP A 73 6.71 5.40 -17.36
CA ASP A 73 6.81 4.18 -16.57
C ASP A 73 5.66 4.13 -15.56
N GLY A 74 4.54 3.51 -15.98
CA GLY A 74 3.33 3.42 -15.17
C GLY A 74 3.55 2.83 -13.77
N PRO A 75 4.26 1.70 -13.61
CA PRO A 75 4.63 1.15 -12.32
C PRO A 75 5.36 2.14 -11.41
N SER A 76 6.35 2.85 -11.90
CA SER A 76 7.13 3.82 -11.10
C SER A 76 6.29 4.98 -10.59
N LEU A 77 5.25 5.40 -11.31
CA LEU A 77 4.33 6.46 -10.87
C LEU A 77 3.61 6.13 -9.55
N LEU A 78 3.48 4.83 -9.20
CA LEU A 78 2.84 4.41 -7.95
C LEU A 78 3.60 4.90 -6.70
N ALA A 79 4.91 5.10 -6.79
CA ALA A 79 5.75 5.48 -5.65
C ALA A 79 6.54 6.79 -5.86
N GLU A 80 6.63 7.29 -7.09
CA GLU A 80 7.47 8.43 -7.45
C GLU A 80 7.20 9.67 -6.60
N ARG A 81 5.94 10.06 -6.45
CA ARG A 81 5.56 11.23 -5.63
C ARG A 81 5.93 11.05 -4.17
N ALA A 82 5.76 9.85 -3.63
CA ALA A 82 6.11 9.55 -2.25
C ALA A 82 7.63 9.56 -2.05
N ALA A 83 8.38 9.02 -3.01
CA ALA A 83 9.84 9.06 -3.00
C ALA A 83 10.37 10.50 -3.05
N PHE A 84 9.82 11.35 -3.94
CA PHE A 84 10.15 12.76 -4.02
C PHE A 84 9.88 13.51 -2.71
N ALA A 85 8.79 13.18 -2.02
CA ALA A 85 8.42 13.78 -0.74
C ALA A 85 9.10 13.11 0.47
N GLY A 86 10.01 12.16 0.26
CA GLY A 86 10.70 11.43 1.33
C GLY A 86 9.79 10.58 2.22
N LEU A 87 8.62 10.17 1.70
CA LEU A 87 7.64 9.40 2.46
C LEU A 87 8.00 7.92 2.50
N HIS A 88 7.80 7.31 3.65
CA HIS A 88 8.08 5.91 3.90
C HIS A 88 6.89 5.21 4.57
N ARG A 89 6.90 3.87 4.55
CA ARG A 89 5.88 3.05 5.21
C ARG A 89 5.75 3.37 6.71
N ARG A 90 4.51 3.39 7.18
CA ARG A 90 4.15 3.76 8.56
C ARG A 90 3.20 2.73 9.22
N GLY A 91 3.21 1.50 8.74
CA GLY A 91 2.38 0.42 9.27
C GLY A 91 0.89 0.64 9.00
N SER A 92 0.12 0.82 10.06
CA SER A 92 -1.33 1.07 9.98
C SER A 92 -1.69 2.53 9.64
N VAL A 93 -0.69 3.39 9.52
CA VAL A 93 -0.89 4.79 9.14
C VAL A 93 -0.50 4.97 7.68
N SER A 94 -1.27 5.72 6.91
CA SER A 94 -0.89 6.06 5.54
C SER A 94 0.43 6.83 5.52
N VAL A 95 1.18 6.73 4.45
CA VAL A 95 2.50 7.38 4.32
C VAL A 95 2.42 8.90 4.50
N GLY A 96 1.31 9.53 4.09
CA GLY A 96 1.03 10.95 4.30
C GLY A 96 0.47 11.29 5.69
N GLY A 97 0.16 10.29 6.53
CA GLY A 97 -0.28 10.48 7.91
C GLY A 97 -1.78 10.68 8.11
N ALA A 98 -2.52 11.01 7.06
CA ALA A 98 -3.93 11.40 7.17
C ALA A 98 -4.89 10.23 7.45
N ALA A 99 -4.58 9.02 7.00
CA ALA A 99 -5.44 7.86 7.20
C ALA A 99 -4.81 6.85 8.15
N ARG A 100 -5.64 6.23 9.00
CA ARG A 100 -5.23 5.19 9.95
C ARG A 100 -6.18 4.00 9.87
N PHE A 101 -5.61 2.80 9.86
CA PHE A 101 -6.34 1.56 10.08
C PHE A 101 -6.39 1.27 11.57
N GLU A 102 -7.60 1.20 12.13
CA GLU A 102 -7.80 0.87 13.54
C GLU A 102 -8.71 -0.37 13.67
N ARG A 103 -8.40 -1.19 14.66
CA ARG A 103 -9.23 -2.35 14.98
C ARG A 103 -10.46 -1.90 15.76
N CYS A 104 -11.64 -2.37 15.36
CA CYS A 104 -12.88 -2.24 16.11
C CYS A 104 -13.33 -3.62 16.64
N GLY A 105 -14.46 -3.68 17.32
CA GLY A 105 -14.95 -4.88 18.01
C GLY A 105 -15.09 -6.10 17.09
N ASP A 106 -15.58 -5.90 15.88
CA ASP A 106 -15.91 -6.94 14.93
C ASP A 106 -15.12 -6.87 13.61
N GLY A 107 -14.21 -5.89 13.46
CA GLY A 107 -13.48 -5.75 12.20
C GLY A 107 -12.39 -4.68 12.22
N TRP A 108 -12.34 -3.92 11.15
CA TRP A 108 -11.40 -2.83 10.95
C TRP A 108 -12.10 -1.62 10.37
N VAL A 109 -11.71 -0.44 10.85
CA VAL A 109 -12.15 0.83 10.31
C VAL A 109 -10.96 1.62 9.77
N VAL A 110 -11.23 2.49 8.82
CA VAL A 110 -10.26 3.46 8.31
C VAL A 110 -10.73 4.84 8.75
N LEU A 111 -9.93 5.49 9.57
CA LEU A 111 -10.12 6.89 9.93
C LEU A 111 -9.29 7.74 8.97
N ASN A 112 -9.94 8.50 8.11
CA ASN A 112 -9.28 9.41 7.18
C ASN A 112 -9.50 10.85 7.63
N LEU A 113 -8.45 11.47 8.16
CA LEU A 113 -8.47 12.73 8.89
C LEU A 113 -7.49 13.74 8.24
N PRO A 114 -7.77 14.18 7.01
CA PRO A 114 -6.85 15.06 6.28
C PRO A 114 -6.82 16.50 6.80
N ARG A 115 -7.77 16.90 7.65
CA ARG A 115 -7.92 18.26 8.16
C ARG A 115 -7.90 18.28 9.69
N PRO A 116 -7.47 19.38 10.32
CA PRO A 116 -7.57 19.54 11.78
C PRO A 116 -8.98 19.36 12.33
N GLU A 117 -10.00 19.83 11.57
CA GLU A 117 -11.41 19.72 11.96
C GLU A 117 -11.87 18.26 12.01
N ASP A 118 -11.33 17.40 11.13
CA ASP A 118 -11.64 15.96 11.12
C ASP A 118 -11.08 15.31 12.40
N VAL A 119 -9.89 15.72 12.84
CA VAL A 119 -9.29 15.25 14.10
C VAL A 119 -10.11 15.75 15.31
N ALA A 120 -10.52 17.02 15.29
CA ALA A 120 -11.35 17.61 16.36
C ALA A 120 -12.73 16.95 16.47
N ALA A 121 -13.24 16.32 15.42
CA ALA A 121 -14.50 15.60 15.40
C ALA A 121 -14.42 14.18 16.00
N LEU A 122 -13.23 13.65 16.26
CA LEU A 122 -13.04 12.27 16.78
C LEU A 122 -13.80 11.98 18.07
N PRO A 123 -13.87 12.90 19.09
CA PRO A 123 -14.67 12.66 20.29
C PRO A 123 -16.15 12.42 19.99
N ALA A 124 -16.71 13.15 19.02
CA ALA A 124 -18.10 12.96 18.60
C ALA A 124 -18.27 11.61 17.86
N LEU A 125 -17.31 11.20 17.04
CA LEU A 125 -17.34 9.91 16.33
C LEU A 125 -17.31 8.75 17.31
N VAL A 126 -16.49 8.84 18.37
CA VAL A 126 -16.40 7.78 19.38
C VAL A 126 -17.40 7.98 20.53
N GLU A 127 -18.27 9.00 20.48
CA GLU A 127 -19.27 9.34 21.51
C GLU A 127 -18.68 9.30 22.93
N ALA A 128 -17.47 9.79 23.09
CA ALA A 128 -16.75 9.81 24.35
C ALA A 128 -15.94 11.10 24.49
N ALA A 129 -15.83 11.61 25.72
CA ALA A 129 -14.98 12.75 26.02
C ALA A 129 -13.51 12.29 26.04
N VAL A 130 -12.87 12.35 24.88
CA VAL A 130 -11.46 12.00 24.70
C VAL A 130 -10.69 13.17 24.10
N ASP A 131 -9.42 13.28 24.43
CA ASP A 131 -8.53 14.22 23.78
C ASP A 131 -8.26 13.71 22.33
N PRO A 132 -8.52 14.50 21.30
CA PRO A 132 -8.26 14.12 19.91
C PRO A 132 -6.80 13.74 19.63
N ASP A 133 -5.86 14.22 20.42
CA ASP A 133 -4.43 13.92 20.31
C ASP A 133 -4.01 12.66 21.09
N ASP A 134 -4.85 12.18 22.00
CA ASP A 134 -4.64 10.93 22.75
C ASP A 134 -5.09 9.71 21.95
N TRP A 135 -4.23 9.29 21.02
CA TRP A 135 -4.48 8.13 20.15
C TRP A 135 -4.60 6.79 20.89
N GLU A 136 -4.05 6.66 22.06
CA GLU A 136 -4.19 5.43 22.85
C GLU A 136 -5.61 5.28 23.39
N THR A 137 -6.16 6.34 23.96
CA THR A 137 -7.55 6.39 24.44
C THR A 137 -8.52 6.26 23.27
N LEU A 138 -8.30 6.98 22.15
CA LEU A 138 -9.12 6.86 20.95
C LEU A 138 -9.18 5.42 20.41
N ARG A 139 -8.05 4.73 20.30
CA ARG A 139 -8.01 3.33 19.90
C ARG A 139 -8.80 2.42 20.82
N ARG A 140 -8.77 2.68 22.12
CA ARG A 140 -9.51 1.90 23.11
C ARG A 140 -11.02 2.06 22.89
N GLU A 141 -11.47 3.28 22.64
CA GLU A 141 -12.88 3.55 22.36
C GLU A 141 -13.33 2.98 21.00
N VAL A 142 -12.52 3.13 19.96
CA VAL A 142 -12.79 2.50 18.64
C VAL A 142 -12.91 0.97 18.75
N ARG A 143 -12.06 0.32 19.54
CA ARG A 143 -12.11 -1.14 19.75
C ARG A 143 -13.39 -1.65 20.40
N ARG A 144 -14.10 -0.81 21.12
CA ARG A 144 -15.37 -1.15 21.77
C ARG A 144 -16.57 -1.06 20.84
N ARG A 145 -16.39 -0.48 19.65
CA ARG A 145 -17.46 -0.26 18.68
C ARG A 145 -17.42 -1.30 17.57
N SER A 146 -18.56 -1.50 16.93
CA SER A 146 -18.68 -2.26 15.68
C SER A 146 -18.27 -1.39 14.48
N ALA A 147 -17.86 -2.04 13.40
CA ALA A 147 -17.52 -1.38 12.14
C ALA A 147 -18.75 -0.84 11.40
#